data_d0acdf081ac3494392b977fc1f9f6140
#
_entry.id   d0acdf081ac3494392b977fc1f9f6140
#
_cell.length_a   1.000
_cell.length_b   1.000
_cell.length_c   1.000
_cell.angle_alpha   90.00
_cell.angle_beta   90.00
_cell.angle_gamma   90.00
#
_symmetry.space_group_name_H-M   'P 1'
#
loop_
_entity.id
_entity.type
_entity.pdbx_description
1 polymer ?
#
loop_
_entity_poly.entity_id
_entity_poly.type
_entity_poly.pdbx_seq_one_letter_code
_entity_poly.pdbx_strand_id
1 'polypeptide(L)'
;MILQNKKKFYLIGTNASDVGDCTLQAIEKVKHANVVVLSKKFDSKFFELLENKKIYFQENLSPKNDRALWEKIYELFESTDIVCHLVDGDPIIDEEGLQEINFFKIKYINCEIISGVIKVINCLNLNSKLLTNREKTFSSTFLKKFNQKKLTKIIDNFYFEKLIIFLENKDELKQIKSFFDNLSPAKIKKFSIRCEENRNLKNDIKIIEDLNTPSYIIIDNHEKT
;
A
#
# COMPACT_ATOMS: atom_id res chain seq x y z
N MET A 1 -36.40 -14.94 13.37
CA MET A 1 -35.15 -15.65 13.06
C MET A 1 -34.43 -14.85 12.01
N ILE A 2 -33.44 -14.05 12.39
CA ILE A 2 -32.64 -13.28 11.44
C ILE A 2 -31.78 -14.29 10.72
N LEU A 3 -32.04 -14.52 9.44
CA LEU A 3 -31.14 -15.30 8.57
C LEU A 3 -29.78 -14.61 8.62
N GLN A 4 -28.84 -15.18 9.38
CA GLN A 4 -27.47 -14.72 9.34
C GLN A 4 -26.99 -14.81 7.90
N ASN A 5 -26.69 -13.65 7.30
CA ASN A 5 -26.17 -13.59 5.96
C ASN A 5 -24.83 -14.35 5.90
N LYS A 6 -24.82 -15.50 5.22
CA LYS A 6 -23.62 -16.36 5.14
C LYS A 6 -22.49 -15.72 4.34
N LYS A 7 -22.80 -14.68 3.53
CA LYS A 7 -21.85 -14.02 2.65
C LYS A 7 -20.82 -13.24 3.45
N LYS A 8 -19.53 -13.51 3.17
CA LYS A 8 -18.39 -12.89 3.84
C LYS A 8 -17.42 -12.29 2.83
N PHE A 9 -17.07 -11.05 3.06
CA PHE A 9 -16.05 -10.35 2.31
C PHE A 9 -14.83 -10.09 3.19
N TYR A 10 -13.67 -10.51 2.71
CA TYR A 10 -12.40 -10.25 3.36
C TYR A 10 -11.55 -9.32 2.49
N LEU A 11 -11.26 -8.13 3.01
CA LEU A 11 -10.26 -7.24 2.43
C LEU A 11 -8.92 -7.51 3.13
N ILE A 12 -7.98 -8.09 2.41
CA ILE A 12 -6.77 -8.67 2.97
C ILE A 12 -5.53 -7.96 2.47
N GLY A 13 -4.79 -7.37 3.40
CA GLY A 13 -3.46 -6.86 3.13
C GLY A 13 -2.42 -7.97 3.02
N THR A 14 -1.57 -7.86 2.02
CA THR A 14 -0.51 -8.83 1.74
C THR A 14 0.76 -8.13 1.30
N ASN A 15 1.85 -8.88 1.16
CA ASN A 15 2.99 -8.46 0.34
C ASN A 15 2.94 -9.23 -0.98
N ALA A 16 2.56 -8.58 -2.07
CA ALA A 16 2.43 -9.22 -3.37
C ALA A 16 3.75 -9.79 -3.92
N SER A 17 4.89 -9.38 -3.38
CA SER A 17 6.23 -9.83 -3.80
C SER A 17 6.76 -11.00 -2.99
N ASP A 18 6.23 -11.25 -1.78
CA ASP A 18 6.67 -12.34 -0.92
C ASP A 18 5.53 -12.84 -0.01
N VAL A 19 5.17 -14.10 -0.19
CA VAL A 19 4.16 -14.75 0.64
C VAL A 19 4.63 -14.90 2.11
N GLY A 20 5.93 -14.96 2.34
CA GLY A 20 6.51 -15.05 3.68
C GLY A 20 6.27 -13.80 4.54
N ASP A 21 5.98 -12.68 3.90
CA ASP A 21 5.63 -11.41 4.57
C ASP A 21 4.13 -11.28 4.85
N CYS A 22 3.32 -12.29 4.55
CA CYS A 22 1.90 -12.28 4.87
C CYS A 22 1.63 -12.66 6.33
N THR A 23 0.61 -12.07 6.91
CA THR A 23 0.17 -12.48 8.24
C THR A 23 -0.45 -13.88 8.20
N LEU A 24 -0.30 -14.65 9.29
CA LEU A 24 -0.93 -15.97 9.41
C LEU A 24 -2.45 -15.89 9.22
N GLN A 25 -3.08 -14.83 9.71
CA GLN A 25 -4.50 -14.57 9.55
C GLN A 25 -4.87 -14.38 8.07
N ALA A 26 -4.07 -13.64 7.30
CA ALA A 26 -4.28 -13.47 5.86
C ALA A 26 -4.25 -14.82 5.14
N ILE A 27 -3.23 -15.65 5.42
CA ILE A 27 -3.09 -16.99 4.83
C ILE A 27 -4.30 -17.87 5.18
N GLU A 28 -4.74 -17.86 6.45
CA GLU A 28 -5.89 -18.64 6.90
C GLU A 28 -7.18 -18.23 6.17
N LYS A 29 -7.48 -16.92 6.08
CA LYS A 29 -8.68 -16.45 5.39
C LYS A 29 -8.66 -16.80 3.91
N VAL A 30 -7.51 -16.63 3.26
CA VAL A 30 -7.34 -17.02 1.84
C VAL A 30 -7.61 -18.51 1.65
N LYS A 31 -7.13 -19.39 2.54
CA LYS A 31 -7.39 -20.83 2.44
C LYS A 31 -8.88 -21.18 2.46
N HIS A 32 -9.69 -20.45 3.23
CA HIS A 32 -11.14 -20.68 3.32
C HIS A 32 -11.97 -20.04 2.22
N ALA A 33 -11.40 -19.14 1.41
CA ALA A 33 -12.11 -18.51 0.31
C ALA A 33 -12.26 -19.44 -0.90
N ASN A 34 -13.38 -19.32 -1.61
CA ASN A 34 -13.57 -19.98 -2.90
C ASN A 34 -13.16 -19.07 -4.06
N VAL A 35 -13.34 -17.78 -3.87
CA VAL A 35 -13.04 -16.75 -4.87
C VAL A 35 -12.05 -15.75 -4.29
N VAL A 36 -11.02 -15.44 -5.08
CA VAL A 36 -9.98 -14.50 -4.72
C VAL A 36 -9.83 -13.46 -5.83
N VAL A 37 -9.88 -12.19 -5.45
CA VAL A 37 -9.58 -11.05 -6.32
C VAL A 37 -8.21 -10.52 -5.96
N LEU A 38 -7.36 -10.29 -6.95
CA LEU A 38 -6.00 -9.79 -6.80
C LEU A 38 -5.92 -8.36 -7.34
N SER A 39 -5.45 -7.41 -6.52
CA SER A 39 -5.31 -6.00 -6.92
C SER A 39 -4.25 -5.79 -8.00
N LYS A 40 -3.26 -6.67 -8.07
CA LYS A 40 -2.20 -6.66 -9.06
C LYS A 40 -1.64 -8.07 -9.28
N LYS A 41 -0.62 -8.20 -10.13
CA LYS A 41 0.10 -9.45 -10.30
C LYS A 41 0.92 -9.76 -9.04
N PHE A 42 0.69 -10.94 -8.48
CA PHE A 42 1.39 -11.46 -7.32
C PHE A 42 2.55 -12.37 -7.74
N ASP A 43 3.51 -12.59 -6.85
CA ASP A 43 4.59 -13.56 -7.04
C ASP A 43 4.05 -14.98 -7.27
N SER A 44 4.79 -15.78 -8.00
CA SER A 44 4.39 -17.17 -8.35
C SER A 44 4.10 -18.03 -7.12
N LYS A 45 4.81 -17.84 -6.02
CA LYS A 45 4.61 -18.57 -4.76
C LYS A 45 3.21 -18.35 -4.14
N PHE A 46 2.57 -17.21 -4.45
CA PHE A 46 1.20 -17.00 -4.03
C PHE A 46 0.21 -17.97 -4.68
N PHE A 47 0.49 -18.40 -5.90
CA PHE A 47 -0.43 -19.29 -6.61
C PHE A 47 -0.53 -20.67 -5.97
N GLU A 48 0.45 -21.12 -5.19
CA GLU A 48 0.37 -22.33 -4.37
C GLU A 48 -0.73 -22.21 -3.30
N LEU A 49 -0.88 -21.02 -2.68
CA LEU A 49 -1.96 -20.73 -1.72
C LEU A 49 -3.33 -20.59 -2.39
N LEU A 50 -3.35 -20.29 -3.67
CA LEU A 50 -4.55 -20.04 -4.46
C LEU A 50 -5.01 -21.28 -5.24
N GLU A 51 -4.36 -22.42 -5.03
CA GLU A 51 -4.70 -23.67 -5.68
C GLU A 51 -6.17 -24.03 -5.42
N ASN A 52 -6.88 -24.46 -6.46
CA ASN A 52 -8.31 -24.81 -6.44
C ASN A 52 -9.28 -23.63 -6.16
N LYS A 53 -8.84 -22.38 -6.33
CA LYS A 53 -9.67 -21.19 -6.18
C LYS A 53 -9.95 -20.52 -7.52
N LYS A 54 -11.12 -19.86 -7.61
CA LYS A 54 -11.38 -18.96 -8.74
C LYS A 54 -10.64 -17.65 -8.52
N ILE A 55 -9.72 -17.32 -9.41
CA ILE A 55 -8.88 -16.14 -9.33
C ILE A 55 -9.35 -15.11 -10.35
N TYR A 56 -9.52 -13.87 -9.89
CA TYR A 56 -9.81 -12.73 -10.74
C TYR A 56 -8.76 -11.66 -10.51
N PHE A 57 -8.31 -11.00 -11.58
CA PHE A 57 -7.48 -9.81 -11.48
C PHE A 57 -8.35 -8.58 -11.53
N GLN A 58 -8.10 -7.61 -10.67
CA GLN A 58 -8.83 -6.35 -10.60
C GLN A 58 -8.93 -5.65 -11.96
N GLU A 59 -7.83 -5.61 -12.70
CA GLU A 59 -7.75 -5.03 -14.05
C GLU A 59 -8.71 -5.66 -15.05
N ASN A 60 -9.00 -6.96 -14.91
CA ASN A 60 -9.92 -7.69 -15.76
C ASN A 60 -11.39 -7.51 -15.35
N LEU A 61 -11.65 -7.22 -14.07
CA LEU A 61 -13.00 -6.99 -13.58
C LEU A 61 -13.49 -5.57 -13.90
N SER A 62 -12.66 -4.56 -13.63
CA SER A 62 -12.99 -3.19 -13.94
C SER A 62 -11.74 -2.31 -14.02
N PRO A 63 -11.34 -1.87 -15.23
CA PRO A 63 -10.23 -0.94 -15.39
C PRO A 63 -10.61 0.53 -15.16
N LYS A 64 -11.90 0.85 -14.87
CA LYS A 64 -12.40 2.22 -14.96
C LYS A 64 -12.38 3.01 -13.67
N ASN A 65 -12.84 2.41 -12.59
CA ASN A 65 -12.89 3.03 -11.26
C ASN A 65 -13.19 2.00 -10.17
N ASP A 66 -12.91 2.37 -8.94
CA ASP A 66 -13.05 1.51 -7.77
C ASP A 66 -14.50 1.06 -7.53
N ARG A 67 -15.47 1.94 -7.70
CA ARG A 67 -16.87 1.58 -7.48
C ARG A 67 -17.36 0.53 -8.48
N ALA A 68 -16.97 0.64 -9.74
CA ALA A 68 -17.32 -0.37 -10.75
C ALA A 68 -16.65 -1.72 -10.43
N LEU A 69 -15.43 -1.69 -9.88
CA LEU A 69 -14.76 -2.88 -9.37
C LEU A 69 -15.56 -3.52 -8.23
N TRP A 70 -15.98 -2.75 -7.23
CA TRP A 70 -16.73 -3.27 -6.08
C TRP A 70 -18.09 -3.86 -6.48
N GLU A 71 -18.77 -3.26 -7.48
CA GLU A 71 -20.01 -3.84 -8.05
C GLU A 71 -19.71 -5.20 -8.71
N LYS A 72 -18.60 -5.32 -9.46
CA LYS A 72 -18.18 -6.59 -10.05
C LYS A 72 -17.80 -7.65 -9.02
N ILE A 73 -17.12 -7.26 -7.97
CA ILE A 73 -16.82 -8.17 -6.84
C ILE A 73 -18.12 -8.59 -6.15
N TYR A 74 -19.10 -7.68 -6.01
CA TYR A 74 -20.40 -8.02 -5.44
C TYR A 74 -21.16 -9.05 -6.25
N GLU A 75 -21.10 -9.00 -7.59
CA GLU A 75 -21.70 -10.00 -8.48
C GLU A 75 -21.13 -11.43 -8.24
N LEU A 76 -19.86 -11.53 -7.79
CA LEU A 76 -19.26 -12.85 -7.50
C LEU A 76 -19.97 -13.60 -6.38
N PHE A 77 -20.64 -12.89 -5.48
CA PHE A 77 -21.44 -13.50 -4.41
C PHE A 77 -22.71 -14.23 -4.89
N GLU A 78 -23.02 -14.19 -6.17
CA GLU A 78 -24.06 -15.04 -6.76
C GLU A 78 -23.62 -16.51 -6.81
N SER A 79 -22.32 -16.75 -6.91
CA SER A 79 -21.73 -18.09 -7.06
C SER A 79 -20.98 -18.60 -5.84
N THR A 80 -20.77 -17.77 -4.80
CA THR A 80 -20.00 -18.13 -3.60
C THR A 80 -20.43 -17.35 -2.36
N ASP A 81 -20.19 -17.93 -1.19
CA ASP A 81 -20.44 -17.28 0.09
C ASP A 81 -19.22 -16.49 0.60
N ILE A 82 -18.01 -16.77 0.11
CA ILE A 82 -16.78 -16.16 0.62
C ILE A 82 -15.93 -15.61 -0.53
N VAL A 83 -15.70 -14.30 -0.50
CA VAL A 83 -14.83 -13.60 -1.44
C VAL A 83 -13.71 -12.91 -0.66
N CYS A 84 -12.47 -13.10 -1.09
CA CYS A 84 -11.30 -12.36 -0.61
C CYS A 84 -10.83 -11.39 -1.69
N HIS A 85 -10.57 -10.14 -1.31
CA HIS A 85 -9.84 -9.19 -2.13
C HIS A 85 -8.46 -8.97 -1.51
N LEU A 86 -7.40 -9.36 -2.21
CA LEU A 86 -6.02 -9.24 -1.77
C LEU A 86 -5.42 -7.96 -2.35
N VAL A 87 -4.96 -7.09 -1.47
CA VAL A 87 -4.29 -5.84 -1.82
C VAL A 87 -2.84 -5.87 -1.35
N ASP A 88 -1.97 -5.15 -2.06
CA ASP A 88 -0.56 -5.04 -1.67
C ASP A 88 -0.40 -4.01 -0.54
N GLY A 89 0.23 -4.41 0.54
CA GLY A 89 0.37 -3.59 1.75
C GLY A 89 -0.78 -3.77 2.74
N ASP A 90 -1.11 -2.73 3.48
CA ASP A 90 -2.22 -2.73 4.43
C ASP A 90 -3.42 -1.94 3.87
N PRO A 91 -4.62 -2.55 3.81
CA PRO A 91 -5.80 -1.94 3.19
C PRO A 91 -6.36 -0.71 3.92
N ILE A 92 -5.94 -0.45 5.16
CA ILE A 92 -6.41 0.70 5.93
C ILE A 92 -5.50 1.92 5.86
N ILE A 93 -4.41 1.85 5.10
CA ILE A 93 -3.51 3.01 4.94
C ILE A 93 -4.17 4.14 4.15
N ASP A 94 -5.15 3.80 3.33
CA ASP A 94 -5.86 4.77 2.51
C ASP A 94 -7.39 4.68 2.69
N GLU A 95 -8.07 5.71 2.17
CA GLU A 95 -9.52 5.78 2.26
C GLU A 95 -10.23 4.73 1.39
N GLU A 96 -9.57 4.21 0.34
CA GLU A 96 -10.20 3.28 -0.61
C GLU A 96 -10.60 1.98 0.06
N GLY A 97 -9.73 1.40 0.89
CA GLY A 97 -10.05 0.17 1.62
C GLY A 97 -11.23 0.35 2.59
N LEU A 98 -11.34 1.50 3.24
CA LEU A 98 -12.49 1.81 4.10
C LEU A 98 -13.76 2.04 3.28
N GLN A 99 -13.66 2.68 2.11
CA GLN A 99 -14.79 2.89 1.21
C GLN A 99 -15.29 1.57 0.64
N GLU A 100 -14.40 0.66 0.25
CA GLU A 100 -14.74 -0.67 -0.20
C GLU A 100 -15.50 -1.47 0.86
N ILE A 101 -14.99 -1.52 2.08
CA ILE A 101 -15.67 -2.17 3.20
C ILE A 101 -17.06 -1.58 3.46
N ASN A 102 -17.18 -0.26 3.42
CA ASN A 102 -18.47 0.41 3.62
C ASN A 102 -19.46 0.08 2.50
N PHE A 103 -19.00 -0.03 1.26
CA PHE A 103 -19.82 -0.46 0.13
C PHE A 103 -20.44 -1.84 0.39
N PHE A 104 -19.65 -2.83 0.81
CA PHE A 104 -20.14 -4.19 1.09
C PHE A 104 -21.02 -4.25 2.34
N LYS A 105 -20.73 -3.46 3.38
CA LYS A 105 -21.59 -3.37 4.59
C LYS A 105 -22.98 -2.85 4.25
N ILE A 106 -23.10 -1.84 3.39
CA ILE A 106 -24.41 -1.31 2.91
C ILE A 106 -25.19 -2.38 2.15
N LYS A 107 -24.51 -3.31 1.49
CA LYS A 107 -25.11 -4.47 0.81
C LYS A 107 -25.40 -5.65 1.76
N TYR A 108 -25.28 -5.45 3.07
CA TYR A 108 -25.51 -6.46 4.11
C TYR A 108 -24.55 -7.67 4.03
N ILE A 109 -23.36 -7.49 3.46
CA ILE A 109 -22.28 -8.49 3.48
C ILE A 109 -21.51 -8.37 4.79
N ASN A 110 -21.19 -9.51 5.42
CA ASN A 110 -20.32 -9.52 6.58
C ASN A 110 -18.87 -9.28 6.14
N CYS A 111 -18.26 -8.17 6.61
CA CYS A 111 -16.96 -7.72 6.16
C CYS A 111 -15.93 -7.77 7.27
N GLU A 112 -14.73 -8.21 6.93
CA GLU A 112 -13.57 -8.19 7.83
C GLU A 112 -12.35 -7.64 7.08
N ILE A 113 -11.58 -6.77 7.74
CA ILE A 113 -10.29 -6.27 7.24
C ILE A 113 -9.19 -7.07 7.92
N ILE A 114 -8.28 -7.59 7.13
CA ILE A 114 -7.09 -8.28 7.62
C ILE A 114 -5.88 -7.42 7.27
N SER A 115 -5.18 -6.95 8.28
CA SER A 115 -3.99 -6.12 8.11
C SER A 115 -2.88 -6.85 7.36
N GLY A 116 -2.19 -6.12 6.51
CA GLY A 116 -1.02 -6.58 5.78
C GLY A 116 0.28 -5.98 6.32
N VAL A 117 1.38 -6.53 5.88
CA VAL A 117 2.71 -5.99 6.18
C VAL A 117 3.09 -4.97 5.11
N ILE A 118 3.31 -3.73 5.53
CA ILE A 118 3.70 -2.66 4.62
C ILE A 118 5.17 -2.84 4.27
N LYS A 119 5.50 -2.93 2.99
CA LYS A 119 6.89 -3.09 2.51
C LYS A 119 7.87 -2.08 3.10
N VAL A 120 7.44 -0.84 3.27
CA VAL A 120 8.29 0.20 3.85
C VAL A 120 8.71 -0.13 5.29
N ILE A 121 7.84 -0.80 6.07
CA ILE A 121 8.18 -1.23 7.43
C ILE A 121 9.27 -2.30 7.39
N ASN A 122 9.17 -3.27 6.48
CA ASN A 122 10.21 -4.28 6.31
C ASN A 122 11.54 -3.66 5.89
N CYS A 123 11.53 -2.70 4.97
CA CYS A 123 12.73 -1.99 4.54
C CYS A 123 13.37 -1.18 5.69
N LEU A 124 12.57 -0.53 6.52
CA LEU A 124 13.05 0.19 7.69
C LEU A 124 13.63 -0.76 8.74
N ASN A 125 12.99 -1.89 8.98
CA ASN A 125 13.48 -2.95 9.88
C ASN A 125 14.81 -3.52 9.41
N LEU A 126 14.94 -3.84 8.11
CA LEU A 126 16.19 -4.35 7.52
C LEU A 126 17.35 -3.35 7.64
N ASN A 127 17.05 -2.05 7.70
CA ASN A 127 18.07 -1.01 7.88
C ASN A 127 18.21 -0.58 9.34
N SER A 128 17.61 -1.31 10.29
CA SER A 128 17.63 -1.00 11.73
C SER A 128 17.18 0.43 12.05
N LYS A 129 16.26 0.96 11.24
CA LYS A 129 15.75 2.32 11.41
C LYS A 129 14.35 2.29 11.97
N LEU A 130 14.18 2.95 13.10
CA LEU A 130 12.88 3.06 13.76
C LEU A 130 11.93 3.94 12.94
N LEU A 131 10.67 3.52 12.84
CA LEU A 131 9.58 4.38 12.38
C LEU A 131 9.27 5.46 13.41
N THR A 132 9.54 5.17 14.68
CA THR A 132 9.25 6.06 15.79
C THR A 132 10.42 6.10 16.76
N ASN A 133 10.64 7.25 17.40
CA ASN A 133 11.56 7.40 18.51
C ASN A 133 10.74 7.57 19.79
N ARG A 134 10.96 6.74 20.79
CA ARG A 134 10.20 6.77 22.07
C ARG A 134 10.36 8.08 22.86
N GLU A 135 11.40 8.85 22.58
CA GLU A 135 11.76 10.05 23.33
C GLU A 135 11.21 11.33 22.71
N LYS A 136 10.68 11.29 21.47
CA LYS A 136 10.17 12.47 20.76
C LYS A 136 8.79 12.23 20.20
N THR A 137 7.98 13.29 20.17
CA THR A 137 6.69 13.27 19.48
C THR A 137 6.92 13.11 17.98
N PHE A 138 6.52 11.97 17.44
CA PHE A 138 6.85 11.53 16.10
C PHE A 138 5.71 11.79 15.13
N SER A 139 6.01 12.29 13.95
CA SER A 139 5.04 12.32 12.86
C SER A 139 5.61 11.66 11.61
N SER A 140 5.19 10.41 11.37
CA SER A 140 5.31 9.82 10.03
C SER A 140 4.10 10.24 9.21
N THR A 141 4.33 10.80 8.04
CA THR A 141 3.27 11.17 7.10
C THR A 141 3.35 10.28 5.89
N PHE A 142 2.21 9.72 5.48
CA PHE A 142 2.08 8.91 4.28
C PHE A 142 1.42 9.71 3.18
N LEU A 143 1.97 9.65 1.98
CA LEU A 143 1.39 10.21 0.78
C LEU A 143 1.23 9.10 -0.24
N LYS A 144 0.00 8.63 -0.45
CA LYS A 144 -0.30 7.51 -1.35
C LYS A 144 0.02 7.80 -2.80
N LYS A 145 -0.15 9.05 -3.21
CA LYS A 145 0.05 9.50 -4.58
C LYS A 145 0.77 10.84 -4.58
N PHE A 146 1.71 11.01 -5.49
CA PHE A 146 2.39 12.28 -5.62
C PHE A 146 1.40 13.41 -5.88
N ASN A 147 1.43 14.42 -5.02
CA ASN A 147 0.68 15.65 -5.18
C ASN A 147 1.56 16.82 -4.77
N GLN A 148 2.00 17.59 -5.74
CA GLN A 148 2.94 18.70 -5.54
C GLN A 148 2.44 19.70 -4.50
N LYS A 149 1.15 20.09 -4.52
CA LYS A 149 0.59 21.04 -3.55
C LYS A 149 0.61 20.50 -2.12
N LYS A 150 0.25 19.21 -1.95
CA LYS A 150 0.32 18.56 -0.64
C LYS A 150 1.77 18.44 -0.17
N LEU A 151 2.67 18.00 -1.05
CA LEU A 151 4.09 17.87 -0.74
C LEU A 151 4.71 19.22 -0.33
N THR A 152 4.42 20.30 -1.08
CA THR A 152 4.86 21.65 -0.72
C THR A 152 4.42 22.03 0.70
N LYS A 153 3.12 21.83 1.01
CA LYS A 153 2.59 22.14 2.36
C LYS A 153 3.29 21.33 3.47
N ILE A 154 3.53 20.04 3.22
CA ILE A 154 4.19 19.16 4.19
C ILE A 154 5.63 19.65 4.42
N ILE A 155 6.38 19.94 3.35
CA ILE A 155 7.76 20.37 3.41
C ILE A 155 7.90 21.78 4.01
N ASP A 156 7.03 22.72 3.65
CA ASP A 156 7.08 24.09 4.14
C ASP A 156 6.76 24.19 5.64
N ASN A 157 5.88 23.33 6.12
CA ASN A 157 5.49 23.32 7.53
C ASN A 157 6.40 22.46 8.42
N PHE A 158 7.29 21.65 7.84
CA PHE A 158 8.22 20.79 8.58
C PHE A 158 7.57 19.90 9.65
N TYR A 159 6.33 19.46 9.46
CA TYR A 159 5.59 18.69 10.47
C TYR A 159 5.96 17.22 10.55
N PHE A 160 6.89 16.75 9.73
CA PHE A 160 7.27 15.34 9.69
C PHE A 160 8.74 15.16 10.04
N GLU A 161 9.04 14.05 10.62
CA GLU A 161 10.39 13.51 10.76
C GLU A 161 10.71 12.54 9.61
N LYS A 162 9.72 11.75 9.21
CA LYS A 162 9.76 10.91 8.01
C LYS A 162 8.51 11.13 7.17
N LEU A 163 8.69 11.34 5.88
CA LEU A 163 7.64 11.35 4.88
C LEU A 163 7.84 10.17 3.94
N ILE A 164 6.82 9.34 3.84
CA ILE A 164 6.80 8.18 2.96
C ILE A 164 5.83 8.47 1.82
N ILE A 165 6.32 8.43 0.58
CA ILE A 165 5.53 8.65 -0.61
C ILE A 165 5.48 7.34 -1.38
N PHE A 166 4.29 6.80 -1.57
CA PHE A 166 4.05 5.67 -2.46
C PHE A 166 4.01 6.13 -3.90
N LEU A 167 4.55 5.32 -4.80
CA LEU A 167 4.67 5.62 -6.21
C LEU A 167 3.86 4.62 -7.02
N GLU A 168 3.06 5.12 -7.95
CA GLU A 168 2.29 4.29 -8.87
C GLU A 168 3.07 4.01 -10.18
N ASN A 169 3.95 4.94 -10.58
CA ASN A 169 4.65 4.85 -11.86
C ASN A 169 5.95 5.68 -11.90
N LYS A 170 6.73 5.49 -12.98
CA LYS A 170 7.99 6.22 -13.21
C LYS A 170 7.81 7.73 -13.38
N ASP A 171 6.67 8.19 -13.84
CA ASP A 171 6.47 9.62 -14.06
C ASP A 171 6.28 10.38 -12.75
N GLU A 172 5.68 9.74 -11.74
CA GLU A 172 5.64 10.31 -10.38
C GLU A 172 7.04 10.46 -9.79
N LEU A 173 7.91 9.49 -10.01
CA LEU A 173 9.31 9.58 -9.57
C LEU A 173 10.03 10.77 -10.23
N LYS A 174 9.84 10.99 -11.54
CA LYS A 174 10.39 12.16 -12.25
C LYS A 174 9.83 13.47 -11.70
N GLN A 175 8.53 13.52 -11.42
CA GLN A 175 7.89 14.71 -10.83
C GLN A 175 8.44 15.03 -9.45
N ILE A 176 8.65 14.02 -8.62
CA ILE A 176 9.26 14.20 -7.30
C ILE A 176 10.69 14.69 -7.42
N LYS A 177 11.49 14.09 -8.31
CA LYS A 177 12.84 14.57 -8.59
C LYS A 177 12.83 16.03 -8.99
N SER A 178 12.04 16.40 -10.00
CA SER A 178 11.89 17.78 -10.44
C SER A 178 11.46 18.73 -9.32
N PHE A 179 10.57 18.26 -8.42
CA PHE A 179 10.17 19.05 -7.27
C PHE A 179 11.35 19.35 -6.34
N PHE A 180 12.19 18.35 -6.02
CA PHE A 180 13.34 18.55 -5.14
C PHE A 180 14.45 19.36 -5.80
N ASP A 181 14.69 19.17 -7.10
CA ASP A 181 15.66 19.95 -7.88
C ASP A 181 15.31 21.46 -7.90
N ASN A 182 14.03 21.80 -7.79
CA ASN A 182 13.54 23.18 -7.72
C ASN A 182 13.52 23.77 -6.30
N LEU A 183 13.84 22.99 -5.27
CA LEU A 183 13.98 23.51 -3.90
C LEU A 183 15.28 24.32 -3.76
N SER A 184 15.25 25.32 -2.88
CA SER A 184 16.48 26.06 -2.56
C SER A 184 17.53 25.13 -1.93
N PRO A 185 18.84 25.37 -2.19
CA PRO A 185 19.92 24.56 -1.59
C PRO A 185 19.86 24.46 -0.06
N ALA A 186 19.39 25.52 0.59
CA ALA A 186 19.21 25.54 2.05
C ALA A 186 18.10 24.59 2.51
N LYS A 187 17.02 24.43 1.73
CA LYS A 187 15.95 23.47 2.02
C LYS A 187 16.38 22.04 1.73
N ILE A 188 17.06 21.80 0.60
CA ILE A 188 17.52 20.45 0.22
C ILE A 188 18.43 19.81 1.27
N LYS A 189 19.34 20.60 1.85
CA LYS A 189 20.27 20.12 2.89
C LYS A 189 19.58 19.59 4.16
N LYS A 190 18.31 19.91 4.35
CA LYS A 190 17.52 19.48 5.52
C LYS A 190 16.93 18.08 5.35
N PHE A 191 16.98 17.53 4.16
CA PHE A 191 16.35 16.25 3.81
C PHE A 191 17.35 15.25 3.25
N SER A 192 17.13 13.97 3.53
CA SER A 192 17.69 12.87 2.76
C SER A 192 16.59 12.06 2.14
N ILE A 193 16.80 11.62 0.89
CA ILE A 193 15.83 10.83 0.14
C ILE A 193 16.39 9.43 -0.04
N ARG A 194 15.57 8.41 0.21
CA ARG A 194 15.93 6.99 0.07
C ARG A 194 14.86 6.26 -0.72
N CYS A 195 15.28 5.28 -1.50
CA CYS A 195 14.42 4.40 -2.27
C CYS A 195 14.61 2.94 -1.84
N GLU A 196 13.62 2.10 -2.14
CA GLU A 196 13.56 0.68 -1.78
C GLU A 196 14.76 -0.15 -2.28
N GLU A 197 15.24 0.09 -3.50
CA GLU A 197 16.17 -0.81 -4.21
C GLU A 197 17.64 -0.63 -3.82
N ASN A 198 18.01 0.39 -3.07
CA ASN A 198 19.42 0.68 -2.83
C ASN A 198 19.77 0.72 -1.34
N ARG A 199 20.25 -0.41 -0.83
CA ARG A 199 20.73 -0.55 0.56
C ARG A 199 21.89 0.41 0.91
N ASN A 200 22.52 1.08 -0.08
CA ASN A 200 23.73 1.90 0.06
C ASN A 200 23.60 3.33 -0.48
N LEU A 201 22.41 3.90 -0.57
CA LEU A 201 22.26 5.27 -1.05
C LEU A 201 22.88 6.27 -0.08
N LYS A 202 24.06 6.74 -0.45
CA LYS A 202 24.61 8.03 0.00
C LYS A 202 23.70 9.13 -0.56
N ASN A 203 23.52 10.20 0.20
CA ASN A 203 22.69 11.38 0.03
C ASN A 203 22.57 12.04 -1.36
N ASP A 204 22.66 11.31 -2.45
CA ASP A 204 22.67 11.85 -3.81
C ASP A 204 21.37 11.55 -4.56
N ILE A 205 20.58 12.60 -4.75
CA ILE A 205 19.36 12.61 -5.59
C ILE A 205 19.66 12.15 -7.03
N LYS A 206 20.91 12.21 -7.48
CA LYS A 206 21.35 11.79 -8.83
C LYS A 206 21.19 10.30 -9.12
N ILE A 207 21.11 9.45 -8.10
CA ILE A 207 21.06 7.98 -8.26
C ILE A 207 19.65 7.48 -8.62
N ILE A 208 18.63 8.34 -8.57
CA ILE A 208 17.24 7.97 -8.88
C ILE A 208 17.04 7.64 -10.38
N GLU A 209 17.97 8.00 -11.26
CA GLU A 209 17.84 7.82 -12.72
C GLU A 209 17.92 6.38 -13.20
N ASP A 210 18.65 5.53 -12.50
CA ASP A 210 18.93 4.13 -12.91
C ASP A 210 17.99 3.08 -12.27
N LEU A 211 17.04 3.52 -11.45
CA LEU A 211 16.17 2.60 -10.71
C LEU A 211 14.99 2.13 -11.55
N ASN A 212 14.71 0.83 -11.51
CA ASN A 212 13.35 0.35 -11.74
C ASN A 212 12.43 1.10 -10.78
N THR A 213 11.21 1.43 -11.19
CA THR A 213 10.31 2.28 -10.38
C THR A 213 10.20 1.73 -8.96
N PRO A 214 10.72 2.41 -7.93
CA PRO A 214 10.55 1.96 -6.57
C PRO A 214 9.06 2.07 -6.19
N SER A 215 8.61 1.18 -5.31
CA SER A 215 7.22 1.22 -4.84
C SER A 215 6.97 2.41 -3.89
N TYR A 216 8.02 2.95 -3.31
CA TYR A 216 7.96 4.12 -2.42
C TYR A 216 9.31 4.81 -2.28
N ILE A 217 9.28 6.05 -1.81
CA ILE A 217 10.45 6.79 -1.34
C ILE A 217 10.25 7.26 0.11
N ILE A 218 11.35 7.38 0.83
CA ILE A 218 11.38 7.88 2.20
C ILE A 218 12.19 9.17 2.22
N ILE A 219 11.61 10.22 2.78
CA ILE A 219 12.25 11.50 2.99
C ILE A 219 12.43 11.69 4.49
N ASP A 220 13.67 11.74 4.96
CA ASP A 220 13.99 12.05 6.35
C ASP A 220 14.24 13.54 6.48
N ASN A 221 13.69 14.13 7.53
CA ASN A 221 13.90 15.53 7.88
C ASN A 221 14.94 15.65 9.02
N HIS A 222 16.12 16.14 8.69
CA HIS A 222 17.26 16.23 9.61
C HIS A 222 17.14 17.36 10.66
N GLU A 223 16.20 18.30 10.50
CA GLU A 223 15.97 19.34 11.52
C GLU A 223 15.18 18.81 12.73
N LYS A 224 14.61 17.63 12.62
CA LYS A 224 13.80 16.99 13.65
C LYS A 224 14.49 15.76 14.28
N THR A 225 15.62 15.33 13.71
CA THR A 225 16.46 14.28 14.26
C THR A 225 17.59 14.84 15.10
#